data_e825133f6b5f17c0bdb41384918f6ac8
#
_entry.id   e825133f6b5f17c0bdb41384918f6ac8
#
_cell.length_a   1.000
_cell.length_b   1.000
_cell.length_c   1.000
_cell.angle_alpha   90.00
_cell.angle_beta   90.00
_cell.angle_gamma   90.00
#
_symmetry.space_group_name_H-M   'P 1'
#
loop_
_entity.id
_entity.type
_entity.pdbx_description
1 polymer ?
#
loop_
_entity_poly.entity_id
_entity_poly.type
_entity_poly.pdbx_seq_one_letter_code
_entity_poly.pdbx_strand_id
1 'polypeptide(L)'
;MVKSKVSVIVPIYKVDGFIERCVVSLMEQTLDEVEYIFVDDASPDGSVNILREVVERYPSRKDCVKIITHSENKGLPAARNTGLAEATGEYIFHCDSDDFVELDMLESLYNKAKECDADVVWCDFFLSFETNERYMKQPSYSTPNDALKAMLSGAMKYNVWNKLVKRSLYIDNNISFPA
;
A
#
# COMPACT_ATOMS: atom_id res chain seq x y z
N MET A 1 -21.88 -0.87 8.37
CA MET A 1 -20.76 -0.83 7.42
C MET A 1 -19.93 -2.07 7.67
N VAL A 2 -19.59 -2.83 6.63
CA VAL A 2 -18.64 -3.95 6.74
C VAL A 2 -17.27 -3.33 7.06
N LYS A 3 -16.61 -3.84 8.09
CA LYS A 3 -15.29 -3.34 8.49
C LYS A 3 -14.27 -3.82 7.46
N SER A 4 -13.51 -2.91 6.87
CA SER A 4 -12.46 -3.27 5.90
C SER A 4 -11.40 -4.15 6.53
N LYS A 5 -10.96 -5.17 5.81
CA LYS A 5 -9.83 -6.04 6.20
C LYS A 5 -8.51 -5.31 6.01
N VAL A 6 -8.37 -4.62 4.88
CA VAL A 6 -7.14 -3.91 4.51
C VAL A 6 -7.46 -2.48 4.09
N SER A 7 -6.69 -1.51 4.58
CA SER A 7 -6.61 -0.16 4.02
C SER A 7 -5.35 -0.05 3.17
N VAL A 8 -5.52 0.23 1.88
CA VAL A 8 -4.42 0.50 0.96
C VAL A 8 -4.22 2.01 0.88
N ILE A 9 -3.02 2.48 1.21
CA ILE A 9 -2.65 3.91 1.20
C ILE A 9 -1.74 4.17 0.01
N VAL A 10 -2.16 5.07 -0.89
CA VAL A 10 -1.46 5.40 -2.14
C VAL A 10 -1.18 6.89 -2.21
N PRO A 11 0.04 7.35 -1.91
CA PRO A 11 0.45 8.73 -2.13
C PRO A 11 0.58 9.05 -3.62
N ILE A 12 0.13 10.23 -4.05
CA ILE A 12 0.16 10.66 -5.46
C ILE A 12 0.89 11.99 -5.58
N TYR A 13 1.96 12.02 -6.39
CA TYR A 13 2.63 13.25 -6.79
C TYR A 13 3.47 13.04 -8.06
N LYS A 14 3.06 13.66 -9.19
CA LYS A 14 3.75 13.61 -10.50
C LYS A 14 3.97 12.18 -11.02
N VAL A 15 2.87 11.44 -11.18
CA VAL A 15 2.89 10.01 -11.58
C VAL A 15 1.89 9.71 -12.72
N ASP A 16 1.55 10.68 -13.54
CA ASP A 16 0.58 10.54 -14.63
C ASP A 16 0.92 9.42 -15.62
N GLY A 17 2.21 9.12 -15.83
CA GLY A 17 2.67 8.01 -16.66
C GLY A 17 2.52 6.61 -16.03
N PHE A 18 2.22 6.49 -14.73
CA PHE A 18 2.24 5.21 -14.00
C PHE A 18 0.93 4.91 -13.28
N ILE A 19 0.21 5.94 -12.83
CA ILE A 19 -0.94 5.83 -11.92
C ILE A 19 -2.05 4.94 -12.48
N GLU A 20 -2.27 4.89 -13.78
CA GLU A 20 -3.29 4.03 -14.40
C GLU A 20 -3.04 2.56 -14.08
N ARG A 21 -1.83 2.07 -14.31
CA ARG A 21 -1.45 0.68 -14.05
C ARG A 21 -1.57 0.35 -12.56
N CYS A 22 -1.13 1.24 -11.69
CA CYS A 22 -1.26 1.10 -10.25
C CYS A 22 -2.72 0.92 -9.84
N VAL A 23 -3.59 1.86 -10.23
CA VAL A 23 -5.01 1.85 -9.84
C VAL A 23 -5.73 0.64 -10.40
N VAL A 24 -5.50 0.26 -11.67
CA VAL A 24 -6.07 -0.95 -12.28
C VAL A 24 -5.72 -2.17 -11.43
N SER A 25 -4.45 -2.38 -11.09
CA SER A 25 -4.01 -3.55 -10.32
C SER A 25 -4.62 -3.61 -8.91
N LEU A 26 -4.91 -2.45 -8.32
CA LEU A 26 -5.59 -2.35 -7.02
C LEU A 26 -7.10 -2.59 -7.13
N MET A 27 -7.76 -2.09 -8.17
CA MET A 27 -9.21 -2.30 -8.37
C MET A 27 -9.55 -3.76 -8.70
N GLU A 28 -8.60 -4.51 -9.28
CA GLU A 28 -8.75 -5.91 -9.69
C GLU A 28 -8.39 -6.92 -8.58
N GLN A 29 -8.03 -6.48 -7.38
CA GLN A 29 -7.70 -7.38 -6.28
C GLN A 29 -8.84 -8.35 -5.96
N THR A 30 -8.48 -9.63 -5.68
CA THR A 30 -9.44 -10.70 -5.33
C THR A 30 -10.06 -10.50 -3.94
N LEU A 31 -9.39 -9.78 -3.04
CA LEU A 31 -9.93 -9.44 -1.72
C LEU A 31 -11.01 -8.35 -1.85
N ASP A 32 -12.23 -8.64 -1.39
CA ASP A 32 -13.36 -7.71 -1.52
C ASP A 32 -13.41 -6.62 -0.45
N GLU A 33 -13.09 -6.94 0.81
CA GLU A 33 -13.20 -6.01 1.94
C GLU A 33 -11.95 -5.12 2.08
N VAL A 34 -11.67 -4.35 1.03
CA VAL A 34 -10.54 -3.40 0.95
C VAL A 34 -11.07 -1.99 0.83
N GLU A 35 -10.47 -1.04 1.52
CA GLU A 35 -10.62 0.39 1.26
C GLU A 35 -9.32 0.94 0.63
N TYR A 36 -9.47 1.84 -0.32
CA TYR A 36 -8.37 2.47 -1.04
C TYR A 36 -8.35 3.96 -0.71
N ILE A 37 -7.24 4.43 -0.16
CA ILE A 37 -7.06 5.81 0.28
C ILE A 37 -5.95 6.43 -0.56
N PHE A 38 -6.35 7.14 -1.60
CA PHE A 38 -5.45 7.90 -2.46
C PHE A 38 -5.24 9.29 -1.87
N VAL A 39 -3.98 9.66 -1.65
CA VAL A 39 -3.63 10.98 -1.10
C VAL A 39 -2.88 11.77 -2.16
N ASP A 40 -3.59 12.69 -2.79
CA ASP A 40 -3.03 13.65 -3.73
C ASP A 40 -2.27 14.75 -2.96
N ASP A 41 -0.96 14.73 -3.08
CA ASP A 41 -0.06 15.70 -2.43
C ASP A 41 0.11 16.96 -3.30
N ALA A 42 -1.01 17.53 -3.75
CA ALA A 42 -1.10 18.67 -4.65
C ALA A 42 -0.33 18.42 -5.97
N SER A 43 -0.60 17.29 -6.62
CA SER A 43 0.04 16.93 -7.88
C SER A 43 -0.33 17.93 -8.98
N PRO A 44 0.65 18.55 -9.68
CA PRO A 44 0.37 19.54 -10.73
C PRO A 44 0.06 18.93 -12.09
N ASP A 45 0.17 17.59 -12.24
CA ASP A 45 -0.01 16.83 -13.48
C ASP A 45 -1.42 16.21 -13.61
N GLY A 46 -1.59 15.29 -14.59
CA GLY A 46 -2.85 14.59 -14.86
C GLY A 46 -3.20 13.45 -13.93
N SER A 47 -2.36 13.11 -12.93
CA SER A 47 -2.48 11.89 -12.12
C SER A 47 -3.86 11.69 -11.49
N VAL A 48 -4.43 12.72 -10.88
CA VAL A 48 -5.74 12.65 -10.20
C VAL A 48 -6.89 12.45 -11.17
N ASN A 49 -6.81 13.06 -12.37
CA ASN A 49 -7.83 12.88 -13.40
C ASN A 49 -7.83 11.44 -13.91
N ILE A 50 -6.64 10.88 -14.19
CA ILE A 50 -6.47 9.48 -14.60
C ILE A 50 -7.01 8.53 -13.52
N LEU A 51 -6.65 8.77 -12.23
CA LEU A 51 -7.20 7.98 -11.12
C LEU A 51 -8.73 7.94 -11.16
N ARG A 52 -9.39 9.10 -11.28
CA ARG A 52 -10.86 9.18 -11.30
C ARG A 52 -11.45 8.43 -12.49
N GLU A 53 -10.88 8.59 -13.68
CA GLU A 53 -11.30 7.88 -14.88
C GLU A 53 -11.19 6.36 -14.74
N VAL A 54 -10.11 5.86 -14.11
CA VAL A 54 -9.94 4.44 -13.83
C VAL A 54 -11.00 3.95 -12.84
N VAL A 55 -11.20 4.64 -11.73
CA VAL A 55 -12.19 4.25 -10.70
C VAL A 55 -13.61 4.15 -11.28
N GLU A 56 -13.99 5.04 -12.22
CA GLU A 56 -15.30 4.96 -12.90
C GLU A 56 -15.48 3.67 -13.74
N ARG A 57 -14.39 3.01 -14.15
CA ARG A 57 -14.45 1.71 -14.85
C ARG A 57 -14.81 0.53 -13.89
N TYR A 58 -14.69 0.76 -12.56
CA TYR A 58 -14.92 -0.26 -11.52
C TYR A 58 -16.04 0.14 -10.55
N PRO A 59 -17.32 0.19 -11.00
CA PRO A 59 -18.44 0.69 -10.19
C PRO A 59 -18.64 -0.10 -8.89
N SER A 60 -18.31 -1.40 -8.85
CA SER A 60 -18.39 -2.24 -7.65
C SER A 60 -17.36 -1.87 -6.58
N ARG A 61 -16.28 -1.19 -6.93
CA ARG A 61 -15.20 -0.76 -6.01
C ARG A 61 -15.26 0.73 -5.68
N LYS A 62 -16.09 1.50 -6.37
CA LYS A 62 -16.13 2.97 -6.26
C LYS A 62 -16.38 3.45 -4.82
N ASP A 63 -17.29 2.81 -4.12
CA ASP A 63 -17.62 3.16 -2.74
C ASP A 63 -16.53 2.81 -1.73
N CYS A 64 -15.52 2.03 -2.15
CA CYS A 64 -14.35 1.67 -1.35
C CYS A 64 -13.18 2.64 -1.56
N VAL A 65 -13.31 3.62 -2.47
CA VAL A 65 -12.25 4.57 -2.83
C VAL A 65 -12.47 5.91 -2.16
N LYS A 66 -11.43 6.41 -1.49
CA LYS A 66 -11.35 7.74 -0.90
C LYS A 66 -10.20 8.50 -1.53
N ILE A 67 -10.45 9.72 -2.00
CA ILE A 67 -9.44 10.62 -2.55
C ILE A 67 -9.34 11.84 -1.64
N ILE A 68 -8.14 12.10 -1.12
CA ILE A 68 -7.84 13.23 -0.24
C ILE A 68 -6.82 14.11 -0.96
N THR A 69 -7.08 15.40 -1.06
CA THR A 69 -6.17 16.34 -1.72
C THR A 69 -5.60 17.32 -0.70
N HIS A 70 -4.27 17.43 -0.63
CA HIS A 70 -3.59 18.46 0.13
C HIS A 70 -3.68 19.82 -0.59
N SER A 71 -3.67 20.92 0.16
CA SER A 71 -3.68 22.27 -0.40
C SER A 71 -2.33 22.66 -1.03
N GLU A 72 -1.25 21.96 -0.66
CA GLU A 72 0.12 22.14 -1.16
C GLU A 72 0.89 20.83 -1.01
N ASN A 73 2.00 20.68 -1.72
CA ASN A 73 2.89 19.52 -1.57
C ASN A 73 3.55 19.54 -0.18
N LYS A 74 3.29 18.47 0.60
CA LYS A 74 3.82 18.26 1.96
C LYS A 74 4.83 17.13 2.03
N GLY A 75 5.07 16.44 0.93
CA GLY A 75 5.99 15.32 0.81
C GLY A 75 5.39 13.95 1.17
N LEU A 76 6.09 12.92 0.71
CA LEU A 76 5.67 11.52 0.84
C LEU A 76 5.32 11.10 2.29
N PRO A 77 6.11 11.47 3.34
CA PRO A 77 5.77 11.13 4.72
C PRO A 77 4.42 11.71 5.16
N ALA A 78 4.15 12.96 4.82
CA ALA A 78 2.89 13.63 5.17
C ALA A 78 1.70 12.99 4.46
N ALA A 79 1.84 12.64 3.18
CA ALA A 79 0.80 11.96 2.43
C ALA A 79 0.49 10.57 3.04
N ARG A 80 1.51 9.79 3.42
CA ARG A 80 1.33 8.51 4.12
C ARG A 80 0.65 8.69 5.48
N ASN A 81 1.02 9.70 6.26
CA ASN A 81 0.39 9.99 7.55
C ASN A 81 -1.07 10.40 7.38
N THR A 82 -1.40 11.20 6.36
CA THR A 82 -2.78 11.57 6.04
C THR A 82 -3.61 10.30 5.71
N GLY A 83 -3.09 9.42 4.88
CA GLY A 83 -3.75 8.15 4.57
C GLY A 83 -3.92 7.26 5.80
N LEU A 84 -2.89 7.18 6.66
CA LEU A 84 -2.94 6.39 7.88
C LEU A 84 -4.00 6.90 8.88
N ALA A 85 -4.15 8.21 9.01
CA ALA A 85 -5.18 8.83 9.86
C ALA A 85 -6.62 8.51 9.43
N GLU A 86 -6.82 8.28 8.14
CA GLU A 86 -8.12 7.99 7.55
C GLU A 86 -8.42 6.47 7.43
N ALA A 87 -7.41 5.64 7.68
CA ALA A 87 -7.52 4.19 7.54
C ALA A 87 -8.36 3.55 8.65
N THR A 88 -9.28 2.67 8.27
CA THR A 88 -10.18 1.95 9.19
C THR A 88 -9.97 0.43 9.18
N GLY A 89 -9.26 -0.10 8.19
CA GLY A 89 -8.99 -1.52 8.03
C GLY A 89 -8.23 -2.15 9.21
N GLU A 90 -8.31 -3.46 9.30
CA GLU A 90 -7.57 -4.22 10.31
C GLU A 90 -6.06 -4.15 10.07
N TYR A 91 -5.66 -4.20 8.79
CA TYR A 91 -4.28 -4.08 8.34
C TYR A 91 -4.10 -2.89 7.39
N ILE A 92 -2.88 -2.38 7.34
CA ILE A 92 -2.44 -1.31 6.43
C ILE A 92 -1.48 -1.88 5.40
N PHE A 93 -1.68 -1.53 4.14
CA PHE A 93 -0.74 -1.75 3.05
C PHE A 93 -0.42 -0.40 2.40
N HIS A 94 0.87 -0.07 2.28
CA HIS A 94 1.32 1.10 1.52
C HIS A 94 1.70 0.66 0.11
N CYS A 95 1.12 1.30 -0.90
CA CYS A 95 1.47 1.10 -2.30
C CYS A 95 2.00 2.41 -2.87
N ASP A 96 3.17 2.39 -3.47
CA ASP A 96 3.68 3.55 -4.18
C ASP A 96 2.95 3.65 -5.54
N SER A 97 2.62 4.85 -5.97
CA SER A 97 1.71 5.09 -7.10
C SER A 97 2.34 4.83 -8.48
N ASP A 98 3.63 4.56 -8.53
CA ASP A 98 4.39 4.10 -9.69
C ASP A 98 4.58 2.57 -9.74
N ASP A 99 4.15 1.87 -8.69
CA ASP A 99 4.16 0.41 -8.60
C ASP A 99 2.82 -0.21 -9.03
N PHE A 100 2.79 -1.52 -9.20
CA PHE A 100 1.57 -2.34 -9.40
C PHE A 100 1.71 -3.66 -8.67
N VAL A 101 0.58 -4.33 -8.43
CA VAL A 101 0.51 -5.52 -7.60
C VAL A 101 -0.17 -6.68 -8.31
N GLU A 102 0.15 -7.91 -7.94
CA GLU A 102 -0.52 -9.12 -8.42
C GLU A 102 -1.96 -9.20 -7.91
N LEU A 103 -2.84 -9.84 -8.67
CA LEU A 103 -4.29 -9.87 -8.45
C LEU A 103 -4.70 -10.42 -7.08
N ASP A 104 -3.98 -11.40 -6.56
CA ASP A 104 -4.28 -12.08 -5.29
C ASP A 104 -3.38 -11.64 -4.14
N MET A 105 -2.57 -10.61 -4.33
CA MET A 105 -1.55 -10.20 -3.36
C MET A 105 -2.16 -9.84 -1.99
N LEU A 106 -3.20 -8.99 -1.97
CA LEU A 106 -3.83 -8.59 -0.70
C LEU A 106 -4.52 -9.74 -0.01
N GLU A 107 -5.18 -10.63 -0.76
CA GLU A 107 -5.83 -11.81 -0.21
C GLU A 107 -4.82 -12.78 0.38
N SER A 108 -3.75 -13.06 -0.35
CA SER A 108 -2.66 -13.93 0.09
C SER A 108 -1.98 -13.41 1.36
N LEU A 109 -1.64 -12.11 1.41
CA LEU A 109 -1.05 -11.49 2.59
C LEU A 109 -2.00 -11.48 3.78
N TYR A 110 -3.28 -11.15 3.59
CA TYR A 110 -4.27 -11.12 4.65
C TYR A 110 -4.52 -12.53 5.22
N ASN A 111 -4.71 -13.52 4.37
CA ASN A 111 -4.91 -14.89 4.78
C ASN A 111 -3.69 -15.41 5.57
N LYS A 112 -2.48 -15.08 5.11
CA LYS A 112 -1.26 -15.44 5.83
C LYS A 112 -1.15 -14.75 7.19
N ALA A 113 -1.52 -13.47 7.28
CA ALA A 113 -1.57 -12.74 8.54
C ALA A 113 -2.53 -13.40 9.54
N LYS A 114 -3.71 -13.82 9.07
CA LYS A 114 -4.72 -14.48 9.92
C LYS A 114 -4.32 -15.90 10.31
N GLU A 115 -3.74 -16.68 9.40
CA GLU A 115 -3.26 -18.04 9.65
C GLU A 115 -2.20 -18.08 10.77
N CYS A 116 -1.27 -17.10 10.75
CA CYS A 116 -0.15 -17.06 11.69
C CYS A 116 -0.39 -16.13 12.90
N ASP A 117 -1.55 -15.47 12.99
CA ASP A 117 -1.82 -14.37 13.94
C ASP A 117 -0.68 -13.33 13.92
N ALA A 118 -0.25 -12.96 12.70
CA ALA A 118 0.92 -12.11 12.50
C ALA A 118 0.55 -10.64 12.51
N ASP A 119 1.37 -9.82 13.17
CA ASP A 119 1.23 -8.36 13.14
C ASP A 119 1.85 -7.74 11.88
N VAL A 120 2.83 -8.42 11.26
CA VAL A 120 3.49 -7.99 10.02
C VAL A 120 3.71 -9.19 9.11
N VAL A 121 3.26 -9.09 7.86
CA VAL A 121 3.52 -10.05 6.78
C VAL A 121 4.12 -9.31 5.60
N TRP A 122 4.99 -9.95 4.86
CA TRP A 122 5.62 -9.34 3.67
C TRP A 122 5.63 -10.31 2.51
N CYS A 123 5.68 -9.78 1.30
CA CYS A 123 5.77 -10.54 0.06
C CYS A 123 7.13 -10.35 -0.64
N ASP A 124 7.41 -11.24 -1.55
CA ASP A 124 8.42 -11.07 -2.58
C ASP A 124 7.99 -9.95 -3.55
N PHE A 125 8.90 -9.49 -4.39
CA PHE A 125 8.61 -8.46 -5.37
C PHE A 125 9.51 -8.58 -6.61
N PHE A 126 9.10 -7.92 -7.68
CA PHE A 126 9.91 -7.76 -8.87
C PHE A 126 10.48 -6.34 -8.94
N LEU A 127 11.71 -6.21 -9.37
CA LEU A 127 12.24 -4.95 -9.88
C LEU A 127 12.01 -4.96 -11.39
N SER A 128 11.12 -4.09 -11.85
CA SER A 128 10.78 -3.97 -13.27
C SER A 128 11.65 -2.91 -13.92
N PHE A 129 12.27 -3.26 -15.05
CA PHE A 129 13.08 -2.40 -15.89
C PHE A 129 12.47 -2.39 -17.30
N GLU A 130 12.86 -1.47 -18.16
CA GLU A 130 12.30 -1.35 -19.52
C GLU A 130 12.34 -2.66 -20.32
N THR A 131 13.39 -3.48 -20.15
CA THR A 131 13.64 -4.68 -20.96
C THR A 131 13.65 -5.98 -20.19
N ASN A 132 13.63 -5.95 -18.86
CA ASN A 132 13.68 -7.15 -18.03
C ASN A 132 13.05 -6.92 -16.66
N GLU A 133 12.79 -8.03 -15.96
CA GLU A 133 12.34 -8.02 -14.56
C GLU A 133 13.29 -8.89 -13.73
N ARG A 134 13.52 -8.47 -12.50
CA ARG A 134 14.31 -9.22 -11.54
C ARG A 134 13.46 -9.58 -10.33
N TYR A 135 13.24 -10.88 -10.12
CA TYR A 135 12.58 -11.39 -8.92
C TYR A 135 13.44 -11.21 -7.67
N MET A 136 12.86 -10.64 -6.64
CA MET A 136 13.49 -10.33 -5.36
C MET A 136 12.80 -11.12 -4.25
N LYS A 137 13.30 -12.35 -4.03
CA LYS A 137 12.82 -13.20 -2.94
C LYS A 137 13.15 -12.56 -1.59
N GLN A 138 12.15 -12.52 -0.72
CA GLN A 138 12.32 -12.05 0.65
C GLN A 138 12.48 -13.24 1.60
N PRO A 139 13.41 -13.15 2.57
CA PRO A 139 13.61 -14.23 3.53
C PRO A 139 12.43 -14.33 4.51
N SER A 140 12.23 -15.55 5.04
CA SER A 140 11.30 -15.82 6.14
C SER A 140 12.09 -15.95 7.45
N TYR A 141 11.50 -15.53 8.55
CA TYR A 141 12.12 -15.60 9.89
C TYR A 141 11.16 -16.24 10.88
N SER A 142 11.72 -17.02 11.82
CA SER A 142 10.95 -17.71 12.85
C SER A 142 10.61 -16.80 14.03
N THR A 143 11.36 -15.72 14.22
CA THR A 143 11.13 -14.77 15.32
C THR A 143 11.22 -13.32 14.86
N PRO A 144 10.50 -12.38 15.52
CA PRO A 144 10.63 -10.95 15.26
C PRO A 144 12.06 -10.42 15.42
N ASN A 145 12.83 -10.96 16.39
CA ASN A 145 14.22 -10.56 16.60
C ASN A 145 15.13 -10.93 15.43
N ASP A 146 14.90 -12.06 14.78
CA ASP A 146 15.68 -12.46 13.61
C ASP A 146 15.35 -11.58 12.39
N ALA A 147 14.08 -11.24 12.20
CA ALA A 147 13.66 -10.27 11.18
C ALA A 147 14.30 -8.89 11.42
N LEU A 148 14.30 -8.40 12.68
CA LEU A 148 14.93 -7.13 13.03
C LEU A 148 16.44 -7.13 12.77
N LYS A 149 17.16 -8.19 13.17
CA LYS A 149 18.59 -8.35 12.87
C LYS A 149 18.86 -8.35 11.38
N ALA A 150 18.00 -9.02 10.59
CA ALA A 150 18.12 -9.06 9.14
C ALA A 150 17.88 -7.69 8.49
N MET A 151 16.93 -6.90 8.98
CA MET A 151 16.74 -5.51 8.55
C MET A 151 17.98 -4.66 8.85
N LEU A 152 18.51 -4.74 10.07
CA LEU A 152 19.70 -3.98 10.49
C LEU A 152 20.96 -4.38 9.73
N SER A 153 21.09 -5.64 9.34
CA SER A 153 22.23 -6.14 8.54
C SER A 153 22.07 -5.93 7.03
N GLY A 154 20.91 -5.42 6.56
CA GLY A 154 20.60 -5.26 5.14
C GLY A 154 20.20 -6.56 4.41
N ALA A 155 20.08 -7.67 5.12
CA ALA A 155 19.64 -8.95 4.55
C ALA A 155 18.14 -8.96 4.23
N MET A 156 17.34 -8.14 4.92
CA MET A 156 15.93 -7.89 4.63
C MET A 156 15.72 -6.41 4.32
N LYS A 157 14.89 -6.12 3.31
CA LYS A 157 14.54 -4.74 2.98
C LYS A 157 13.53 -4.19 4.01
N TYR A 158 13.71 -2.93 4.41
CA TYR A 158 12.86 -2.22 5.37
C TYR A 158 11.84 -1.27 4.72
N ASN A 159 11.69 -1.34 3.40
CA ASN A 159 10.63 -0.64 2.68
C ASN A 159 9.24 -1.05 3.16
N VAL A 160 8.26 -0.16 3.05
CA VAL A 160 6.89 -0.38 3.56
C VAL A 160 5.94 -0.94 2.49
N TRP A 161 6.24 -0.74 1.21
CA TRP A 161 5.36 -1.06 0.08
C TRP A 161 5.21 -2.56 -0.23
N ASN A 162 5.97 -3.44 0.41
CA ASN A 162 5.77 -4.90 0.31
C ASN A 162 5.33 -5.53 1.65
N LYS A 163 4.81 -4.73 2.57
CA LYS A 163 4.43 -5.20 3.91
C LYS A 163 2.98 -4.88 4.23
N LEU A 164 2.27 -5.90 4.70
CA LEU A 164 0.97 -5.77 5.33
C LEU A 164 1.19 -5.67 6.84
N VAL A 165 0.78 -4.57 7.46
CA VAL A 165 1.05 -4.25 8.87
C VAL A 165 -0.26 -4.07 9.62
N LYS A 166 -0.42 -4.72 10.77
CA LYS A 166 -1.61 -4.57 11.61
C LYS A 166 -1.74 -3.12 12.06
N ARG A 167 -2.92 -2.51 11.79
CA ARG A 167 -3.16 -1.08 12.04
C ARG A 167 -2.95 -0.69 13.50
N SER A 168 -3.26 -1.59 14.45
CA SER A 168 -3.03 -1.33 15.88
C SER A 168 -1.57 -1.04 16.21
N LEU A 169 -0.59 -1.61 15.48
CA LEU A 169 0.83 -1.29 15.71
C LEU A 169 1.11 0.21 15.53
N TYR A 170 0.51 0.84 14.50
CA TYR A 170 0.66 2.28 14.30
C TYR A 170 -0.01 3.09 15.42
N ILE A 171 -1.24 2.73 15.79
CA ILE A 171 -2.06 3.48 16.73
C ILE A 171 -1.55 3.32 18.16
N ASP A 172 -1.36 2.08 18.61
CA ASP A 172 -1.04 1.77 20.01
C ASP A 172 0.40 2.22 20.38
N ASN A 173 1.28 2.31 19.39
CA ASN A 173 2.67 2.76 19.57
C ASN A 173 2.91 4.19 19.06
N ASN A 174 1.87 4.89 18.61
CA ASN A 174 1.96 6.26 18.09
C ASN A 174 3.02 6.41 16.97
N ILE A 175 3.06 5.42 16.05
CA ILE A 175 4.01 5.37 14.95
C ILE A 175 3.50 6.24 13.80
N SER A 176 4.36 7.12 13.30
CA SER A 176 4.11 7.94 12.11
C SER A 176 5.37 8.02 11.24
N PHE A 177 5.18 8.43 10.00
CA PHE A 177 6.30 8.71 9.10
C PHE A 177 6.93 10.06 9.46
N PRO A 178 8.26 10.12 9.64
CA PRO A 178 8.94 11.36 10.01
C PRO A 178 8.89 12.36 8.84
N ALA A 179 8.64 13.65 9.18
CA ALA A 179 8.64 14.77 8.24
C ALA A 179 10.04 15.11 7.74
#